data_3cc0bc4e8be31cef3ebda146b5a3f2ba
#
_entry.id   3cc0bc4e8be31cef3ebda146b5a3f2ba
#
_cell.length_a   1.000
_cell.length_b   1.000
_cell.length_c   1.000
_cell.angle_alpha   90.00
_cell.angle_beta   90.00
_cell.angle_gamma   90.00
#
_symmetry.space_group_name_H-M   'P 1'
#
loop_
_entity.id
_entity.type
_entity.pdbx_description
1 polymer ?
#
loop_
_entity_poly.entity_id
_entity_poly.type
_entity_poly.pdbx_seq_one_letter_code
_entity_poly.pdbx_strand_id
1 'polypeptide(L)'
;MYLKKFLRIFSLCLVPAMLFGACGSAPAETEPASEAATEPAEDIFKYAYHKEDPAADDTLYILTLGSSNSYYFLDELYGLLSAAGIKAKVCTLMRSSTSVLDYHKFWKNNENVFQFIIHDENGVTTMEDMNLDLALKYYNFDVYSMQEWGAPHRQGKTPQTIADERALAHRELFDHVREKCPLTKLYYNEHVALDIGYDNGTYQMTTVEQREAYQKNIREYTEIVCRDFDLNLTPSGRAWSIARENPLGSCLTARLAINNGEGDYAHDGDIGGGQYLNACTWFENITGQSCVGNTFRPVYTHNGQEYTLSEELVTVLQQAAHQAVEELK
;
A
#
# COMPACT_ATOMS: atom_id res chain seq x y z
N MET A 1 15.28 -29.94 24.81
CA MET A 1 15.04 -31.31 24.30
C MET A 1 13.53 -31.58 24.39
N TYR A 2 12.77 -31.24 23.37
CA TYR A 2 11.44 -31.78 23.05
C TYR A 2 11.11 -31.45 21.60
N LEU A 3 11.32 -32.43 20.72
CA LEU A 3 10.94 -32.43 19.30
C LEU A 3 9.45 -32.73 19.25
N LYS A 4 8.62 -31.83 18.67
CA LYS A 4 7.27 -32.18 18.23
C LYS A 4 7.21 -32.15 16.72
N LYS A 5 7.06 -33.36 16.15
CA LYS A 5 6.84 -33.65 14.74
C LYS A 5 5.46 -33.10 14.33
N PHE A 6 5.41 -32.27 13.30
CA PHE A 6 4.17 -31.96 12.59
C PHE A 6 3.96 -32.94 11.45
N LEU A 7 2.89 -33.70 11.57
CA LEU A 7 2.41 -34.68 10.60
C LEU A 7 1.65 -33.93 9.50
N ARG A 8 2.13 -34.01 8.27
CA ARG A 8 1.38 -33.53 7.10
C ARG A 8 0.41 -34.61 6.68
N ILE A 9 -0.88 -34.33 6.72
CA ILE A 9 -1.92 -35.18 6.16
C ILE A 9 -2.14 -34.74 4.70
N PHE A 10 -1.68 -35.58 3.76
CA PHE A 10 -2.07 -35.49 2.36
C PHE A 10 -3.40 -36.23 2.20
N SER A 11 -4.44 -35.53 1.83
CA SER A 11 -5.71 -36.11 1.42
C SER A 11 -5.68 -36.41 -0.06
N LEU A 12 -5.55 -37.70 -0.42
CA LEU A 12 -5.66 -38.22 -1.77
C LEU A 12 -7.14 -38.45 -2.07
N CYS A 13 -7.74 -37.67 -2.93
CA CYS A 13 -9.05 -37.98 -3.49
C CYS A 13 -8.89 -38.93 -4.69
N LEU A 14 -9.24 -40.18 -4.50
CA LEU A 14 -9.44 -41.17 -5.54
C LEU A 14 -10.78 -40.92 -6.26
N VAL A 15 -10.74 -40.77 -7.56
CA VAL A 15 -11.91 -40.78 -8.45
C VAL A 15 -12.09 -42.21 -8.97
N PRO A 16 -13.26 -42.86 -8.78
CA PRO A 16 -13.55 -44.09 -9.46
C PRO A 16 -14.12 -43.85 -10.87
N ALA A 17 -13.48 -44.41 -11.87
CA ALA A 17 -14.03 -44.55 -13.23
C ALA A 17 -15.11 -45.61 -13.23
N MET A 18 -16.32 -45.27 -13.66
CA MET A 18 -17.34 -46.23 -14.06
C MET A 18 -17.57 -46.17 -15.57
N LEU A 19 -17.21 -47.27 -16.23
CA LEU A 19 -17.63 -47.65 -17.56
C LEU A 19 -19.02 -48.31 -17.51
N PHE A 20 -19.98 -47.83 -18.28
CA PHE A 20 -21.13 -48.57 -18.81
C PHE A 20 -21.64 -47.76 -20.00
N GLY A 21 -21.65 -48.22 -21.23
CA GLY A 21 -22.57 -49.24 -21.73
C GLY A 21 -23.47 -48.55 -22.75
N ALA A 22 -23.20 -48.75 -24.05
CA ALA A 22 -23.97 -48.22 -25.17
C ALA A 22 -25.37 -48.87 -25.26
N CYS A 23 -26.39 -48.04 -25.47
CA CYS A 23 -27.61 -48.44 -26.16
C CYS A 23 -28.17 -47.23 -26.90
N GLY A 24 -28.34 -47.36 -28.22
CA GLY A 24 -28.84 -46.33 -29.09
C GLY A 24 -30.34 -46.04 -28.94
N SER A 25 -30.69 -44.81 -29.17
CA SER A 25 -32.05 -44.40 -29.55
C SER A 25 -31.99 -43.10 -30.34
N ALA A 26 -32.93 -42.92 -31.22
CA ALA A 26 -33.04 -42.02 -32.37
C ALA A 26 -32.87 -40.50 -32.06
N PRO A 27 -32.61 -39.70 -33.09
CA PRO A 27 -32.35 -38.27 -32.94
C PRO A 27 -33.64 -37.53 -32.56
N ALA A 28 -33.63 -36.89 -31.39
CA ALA A 28 -34.59 -35.86 -31.04
C ALA A 28 -34.16 -34.55 -31.73
N GLU A 29 -35.10 -33.90 -32.38
CA GLU A 29 -34.96 -32.55 -32.94
C GLU A 29 -34.52 -31.60 -31.83
N THR A 30 -33.35 -31.05 -31.96
CA THR A 30 -32.88 -29.95 -31.11
C THR A 30 -33.57 -28.68 -31.55
N GLU A 31 -34.51 -28.21 -30.72
CA GLU A 31 -34.90 -26.80 -30.79
C GLU A 31 -33.64 -25.92 -30.63
N PRO A 32 -33.52 -24.81 -31.39
CA PRO A 32 -32.41 -23.92 -31.23
C PRO A 32 -32.45 -23.34 -29.83
N ALA A 33 -31.40 -23.59 -29.04
CA ALA A 33 -31.19 -22.93 -27.75
C ALA A 33 -31.29 -21.43 -28.01
N SER A 34 -32.29 -20.83 -27.42
CA SER A 34 -32.38 -19.37 -27.26
C SER A 34 -31.06 -18.93 -26.63
N GLU A 35 -30.21 -18.24 -27.41
CA GLU A 35 -29.14 -17.43 -26.84
C GLU A 35 -29.80 -16.47 -25.87
N ALA A 36 -29.74 -16.83 -24.59
CA ALA A 36 -29.99 -15.86 -23.52
C ALA A 36 -28.98 -14.74 -23.78
N ALA A 37 -29.49 -13.61 -24.28
CA ALA A 37 -28.73 -12.38 -24.36
C ALA A 37 -28.20 -12.14 -22.94
N THR A 38 -26.93 -12.41 -22.71
CA THR A 38 -26.23 -11.91 -21.54
C THR A 38 -26.40 -10.42 -21.56
N GLU A 39 -27.22 -9.91 -20.63
CA GLU A 39 -27.24 -8.48 -20.36
C GLU A 39 -25.78 -8.06 -20.24
N PRO A 40 -25.35 -7.00 -20.95
CA PRO A 40 -24.01 -6.52 -20.82
C PRO A 40 -23.80 -6.27 -19.32
N ALA A 41 -22.75 -6.89 -18.74
CA ALA A 41 -22.38 -6.66 -17.36
C ALA A 41 -22.45 -5.16 -17.14
N GLU A 42 -23.29 -4.70 -16.22
CA GLU A 42 -23.42 -3.28 -15.90
C GLU A 42 -22.01 -2.76 -15.76
N ASP A 43 -21.68 -1.72 -16.51
CA ASP A 43 -20.34 -1.15 -16.52
C ASP A 43 -20.08 -0.62 -15.11
N ILE A 44 -19.51 -1.48 -14.24
CA ILE A 44 -19.16 -1.13 -12.86
C ILE A 44 -18.18 0.04 -12.82
N PHE A 45 -17.58 0.37 -13.96
CA PHE A 45 -16.71 1.52 -14.19
C PHE A 45 -17.46 2.77 -14.63
N LYS A 46 -18.80 2.78 -14.56
CA LYS A 46 -19.65 3.90 -14.94
C LYS A 46 -19.36 5.20 -14.18
N TYR A 47 -18.59 5.11 -13.11
CA TYR A 47 -18.18 6.22 -12.26
C TYR A 47 -16.70 6.61 -12.43
N ALA A 48 -15.97 5.92 -13.28
CA ALA A 48 -14.57 6.19 -13.60
C ALA A 48 -14.42 7.42 -14.47
N TYR A 49 -14.76 8.55 -13.98
CA TYR A 49 -14.81 9.64 -14.85
C TYR A 49 -14.00 10.81 -14.45
N HIS A 50 -13.17 11.07 -15.31
CA HIS A 50 -12.53 12.33 -15.62
C HIS A 50 -13.27 13.47 -14.91
N LYS A 51 -12.81 13.91 -13.75
CA LYS A 51 -13.14 15.23 -13.29
C LYS A 51 -12.65 16.15 -14.38
N GLU A 52 -13.55 16.56 -15.28
CA GLU A 52 -13.27 17.63 -16.24
C GLU A 52 -12.90 18.91 -15.48
N ASP A 53 -13.44 19.03 -14.26
CA ASP A 53 -13.09 20.05 -13.30
C ASP A 53 -12.82 19.41 -11.92
N PRO A 54 -11.60 19.47 -11.38
CA PRO A 54 -11.29 19.01 -10.03
C PRO A 54 -12.14 19.68 -8.94
N ALA A 55 -12.70 20.84 -9.20
CA ALA A 55 -13.63 21.55 -8.31
C ALA A 55 -15.09 21.11 -8.44
N ALA A 56 -15.42 20.18 -9.34
CA ALA A 56 -16.79 19.76 -9.59
C ALA A 56 -17.39 18.97 -8.42
N ASP A 57 -16.56 18.29 -7.63
CA ASP A 57 -16.91 17.80 -6.31
C ASP A 57 -15.75 18.10 -5.34
N ASP A 58 -16.07 18.33 -4.09
CA ASP A 58 -15.11 18.68 -3.03
C ASP A 58 -14.45 17.45 -2.38
N THR A 59 -14.54 16.30 -3.00
CA THR A 59 -13.96 15.03 -2.52
C THR A 59 -12.53 14.88 -3.04
N LEU A 60 -11.61 14.55 -2.14
CA LEU A 60 -10.22 14.22 -2.44
C LEU A 60 -10.08 12.71 -2.73
N TYR A 61 -9.69 12.36 -3.94
CA TYR A 61 -9.47 10.98 -4.37
C TYR A 61 -7.99 10.62 -4.36
N ILE A 62 -7.63 9.65 -3.54
CA ILE A 62 -6.24 9.21 -3.35
C ILE A 62 -6.13 7.75 -3.77
N LEU A 63 -5.12 7.42 -4.60
CA LEU A 63 -4.74 6.05 -4.92
C LEU A 63 -3.29 5.80 -4.55
N THR A 64 -3.06 4.73 -3.80
CA THR A 64 -1.71 4.20 -3.62
C THR A 64 -1.56 2.89 -4.41
N LEU A 65 -0.42 2.71 -5.09
CA LEU A 65 0.03 1.43 -5.60
C LEU A 65 1.22 0.99 -4.76
N GLY A 66 1.06 -0.11 -4.05
CA GLY A 66 2.15 -0.51 -3.17
C GLY A 66 2.01 -1.88 -2.53
N SER A 67 3.00 -2.15 -1.69
CA SER A 67 3.02 -3.29 -0.80
C SER A 67 2.26 -2.98 0.50
N SER A 68 2.36 -3.87 1.49
CA SER A 68 1.78 -3.68 2.82
C SER A 68 2.13 -2.32 3.46
N ASN A 69 3.32 -1.79 3.22
CA ASN A 69 3.72 -0.46 3.75
C ASN A 69 2.91 0.72 3.19
N SER A 70 2.16 0.52 2.10
CA SER A 70 1.27 1.54 1.53
C SER A 70 -0.18 1.35 1.94
N TYR A 71 -0.47 0.37 2.78
CA TYR A 71 -1.82 -0.05 3.12
C TYR A 71 -2.18 0.23 4.58
N TYR A 72 -1.32 -0.16 5.54
CA TYR A 72 -1.72 -0.23 6.94
C TYR A 72 -2.02 1.10 7.63
N PHE A 73 -1.71 2.24 7.03
CA PHE A 73 -1.98 3.57 7.58
C PHE A 73 -3.19 4.27 6.94
N LEU A 74 -3.91 3.62 6.04
CA LEU A 74 -4.97 4.29 5.27
C LEU A 74 -6.21 4.60 6.09
N ASP A 75 -6.53 3.79 7.10
CA ASP A 75 -7.59 4.09 8.07
C ASP A 75 -7.28 5.39 8.83
N GLU A 76 -6.05 5.54 9.30
CA GLU A 76 -5.60 6.72 10.02
C GLU A 76 -5.57 7.94 9.09
N LEU A 77 -5.13 7.76 7.84
CA LEU A 77 -5.15 8.85 6.86
C LEU A 77 -6.59 9.32 6.58
N TYR A 78 -7.51 8.39 6.38
CA TYR A 78 -8.93 8.73 6.23
C TYR A 78 -9.47 9.43 7.47
N GLY A 79 -9.14 8.96 8.67
CA GLY A 79 -9.53 9.56 9.93
C GLY A 79 -9.00 10.99 10.12
N LEU A 80 -7.73 11.24 9.77
CA LEU A 80 -7.11 12.58 9.80
C LEU A 80 -7.78 13.55 8.82
N LEU A 81 -8.06 13.09 7.60
CA LEU A 81 -8.76 13.87 6.57
C LEU A 81 -10.18 14.23 7.03
N SER A 82 -10.92 13.24 7.54
CA SER A 82 -12.26 13.43 8.06
C SER A 82 -12.31 14.41 9.24
N ALA A 83 -11.37 14.29 10.19
CA ALA A 83 -11.27 15.21 11.34
C ALA A 83 -10.92 16.65 10.93
N ALA A 84 -10.24 16.83 9.80
CA ALA A 84 -9.97 18.12 9.19
C ALA A 84 -11.13 18.65 8.33
N GLY A 85 -12.25 17.93 8.25
CA GLY A 85 -13.41 18.30 7.43
C GLY A 85 -13.21 18.09 5.92
N ILE A 86 -12.20 17.31 5.53
CA ILE A 86 -11.91 16.99 4.12
C ILE A 86 -12.65 15.70 3.77
N LYS A 87 -13.56 15.77 2.81
CA LYS A 87 -14.16 14.58 2.23
C LYS A 87 -13.12 13.85 1.39
N ALA A 88 -12.98 12.55 1.59
CA ALA A 88 -11.97 11.80 0.87
C ALA A 88 -12.43 10.36 0.55
N LYS A 89 -11.85 9.81 -0.52
CA LYS A 89 -11.82 8.40 -0.84
C LYS A 89 -10.36 7.96 -0.87
N VAL A 90 -9.94 7.22 0.14
CA VAL A 90 -8.55 6.78 0.28
C VAL A 90 -8.45 5.35 -0.20
N CYS A 91 -7.80 5.16 -1.34
CA CYS A 91 -7.76 3.87 -2.03
C CYS A 91 -6.34 3.31 -2.10
N THR A 92 -6.23 2.00 -2.11
CA THR A 92 -4.98 1.31 -2.42
C THR A 92 -5.18 0.16 -3.39
N LEU A 93 -4.27 0.03 -4.33
CA LEU A 93 -4.07 -1.17 -5.13
C LEU A 93 -2.90 -1.95 -4.53
N MET A 94 -3.22 -2.95 -3.70
CA MET A 94 -2.27 -3.60 -2.80
C MET A 94 -1.92 -5.02 -3.25
N ARG A 95 -0.61 -5.31 -3.21
CA ARG A 95 -0.07 -6.67 -3.25
C ARG A 95 1.18 -6.74 -2.39
N SER A 96 1.17 -7.63 -1.40
CA SER A 96 2.29 -7.76 -0.45
C SER A 96 3.61 -8.11 -1.14
N SER A 97 4.71 -7.58 -0.61
CA SER A 97 6.10 -7.90 -1.01
C SER A 97 6.41 -7.68 -2.49
N THR A 98 5.82 -6.68 -3.12
CA THR A 98 5.89 -6.43 -4.56
C THR A 98 6.85 -5.28 -4.87
N SER A 99 7.73 -5.47 -5.86
CA SER A 99 8.62 -4.45 -6.40
C SER A 99 8.00 -3.72 -7.59
N VAL A 100 8.60 -2.59 -7.99
CA VAL A 100 8.16 -1.87 -9.20
C VAL A 100 8.30 -2.73 -10.47
N LEU A 101 9.29 -3.62 -10.52
CA LEU A 101 9.47 -4.54 -11.64
C LEU A 101 8.30 -5.54 -11.73
N ASP A 102 7.79 -5.97 -10.57
CA ASP A 102 6.62 -6.84 -10.51
C ASP A 102 5.36 -6.07 -10.91
N TYR A 103 5.16 -4.84 -10.43
CA TYR A 103 4.03 -3.98 -10.85
C TYR A 103 4.02 -3.79 -12.36
N HIS A 104 5.18 -3.47 -12.93
CA HIS A 104 5.34 -3.31 -14.37
C HIS A 104 5.02 -4.59 -15.14
N LYS A 105 5.51 -5.74 -14.68
CA LYS A 105 5.21 -7.05 -15.27
C LYS A 105 3.71 -7.34 -15.23
N PHE A 106 3.08 -7.18 -14.07
CA PHE A 106 1.64 -7.46 -13.91
C PHE A 106 0.79 -6.55 -14.80
N TRP A 107 1.14 -5.26 -14.87
CA TRP A 107 0.46 -4.34 -15.76
C TRP A 107 0.64 -4.71 -17.24
N LYS A 108 1.88 -4.98 -17.70
CA LYS A 108 2.14 -5.38 -19.09
C LYS A 108 1.39 -6.64 -19.50
N ASN A 109 1.22 -7.57 -18.57
CA ASN A 109 0.52 -8.83 -18.82
C ASN A 109 -1.00 -8.74 -18.57
N ASN A 110 -1.50 -7.59 -18.16
CA ASN A 110 -2.90 -7.38 -17.75
C ASN A 110 -3.35 -8.39 -16.66
N GLU A 111 -2.49 -8.62 -15.66
CA GLU A 111 -2.73 -9.59 -14.60
C GLU A 111 -3.59 -8.98 -13.48
N ASN A 112 -4.72 -9.62 -13.16
CA ASN A 112 -5.61 -9.23 -12.07
C ASN A 112 -5.14 -9.89 -10.77
N VAL A 113 -4.16 -9.29 -10.11
CA VAL A 113 -3.45 -9.92 -8.97
C VAL A 113 -3.44 -9.06 -7.71
N PHE A 114 -4.16 -7.94 -7.72
CA PHE A 114 -4.19 -6.99 -6.63
C PHE A 114 -5.53 -7.03 -5.89
N GLN A 115 -5.47 -6.62 -4.63
CA GLN A 115 -6.65 -6.15 -3.90
C GLN A 115 -6.78 -4.64 -4.13
N PHE A 116 -7.99 -4.17 -4.39
CA PHE A 116 -8.32 -2.75 -4.40
C PHE A 116 -9.19 -2.46 -3.18
N ILE A 117 -8.69 -1.64 -2.28
CA ILE A 117 -9.30 -1.36 -1.00
C ILE A 117 -9.63 0.13 -0.95
N ILE A 118 -10.83 0.46 -0.51
CA ILE A 118 -11.36 1.82 -0.43
C ILE A 118 -11.77 2.09 1.02
N HIS A 119 -11.28 3.20 1.57
CA HIS A 119 -11.71 3.76 2.84
C HIS A 119 -12.51 5.03 2.55
N ASP A 120 -13.78 5.05 2.93
CA ASP A 120 -14.67 6.18 2.74
C ASP A 120 -15.71 6.30 3.86
N GLU A 121 -16.71 7.16 3.69
CA GLU A 121 -17.77 7.42 4.64
C GLU A 121 -18.68 6.20 4.95
N ASN A 122 -18.59 5.16 4.13
CA ASN A 122 -19.34 3.91 4.31
C ASN A 122 -18.49 2.82 5.00
N GLY A 123 -17.24 3.12 5.31
CA GLY A 123 -16.26 2.20 5.88
C GLY A 123 -15.29 1.64 4.85
N VAL A 124 -14.87 0.40 5.03
CA VAL A 124 -13.85 -0.24 4.19
C VAL A 124 -14.49 -1.22 3.21
N THR A 125 -14.19 -1.03 1.93
CA THR A 125 -14.61 -1.95 0.86
C THR A 125 -13.38 -2.57 0.22
N THR A 126 -13.37 -3.89 0.04
CA THR A 126 -12.28 -4.62 -0.63
C THR A 126 -12.80 -5.33 -1.88
N MET A 127 -12.09 -5.17 -2.98
CA MET A 127 -12.32 -5.89 -4.23
C MET A 127 -11.08 -6.70 -4.58
N GLU A 128 -11.28 -7.97 -4.90
CA GLU A 128 -10.24 -8.88 -5.34
C GLU A 128 -10.07 -8.84 -6.88
N ASP A 129 -9.03 -9.49 -7.36
CA ASP A 129 -8.79 -9.69 -8.79
C ASP A 129 -8.73 -8.38 -9.60
N MET A 130 -8.11 -7.36 -9.03
CA MET A 130 -7.94 -6.05 -9.64
C MET A 130 -6.57 -5.89 -10.30
N ASN A 131 -6.48 -4.96 -11.23
CA ASN A 131 -5.25 -4.50 -11.85
C ASN A 131 -5.19 -2.97 -11.89
N LEU A 132 -4.07 -2.41 -12.36
CA LEU A 132 -3.88 -0.95 -12.40
C LEU A 132 -4.92 -0.25 -13.30
N ASP A 133 -5.21 -0.82 -14.48
CA ASP A 133 -6.17 -0.22 -15.41
C ASP A 133 -7.59 -0.20 -14.85
N LEU A 134 -7.99 -1.25 -14.15
CA LEU A 134 -9.28 -1.33 -13.48
C LEU A 134 -9.35 -0.32 -12.32
N ALA A 135 -8.31 -0.21 -11.51
CA ALA A 135 -8.26 0.77 -10.42
C ALA A 135 -8.30 2.22 -10.93
N LEU A 136 -7.55 2.53 -11.99
CA LEU A 136 -7.53 3.89 -12.60
C LEU A 136 -8.87 4.26 -13.27
N LYS A 137 -9.71 3.29 -13.59
CA LYS A 137 -11.06 3.55 -14.10
C LYS A 137 -12.09 3.78 -12.98
N TYR A 138 -11.76 3.45 -11.74
CA TYR A 138 -12.72 3.48 -10.65
C TYR A 138 -13.04 4.90 -10.19
N TYR A 139 -12.02 5.73 -10.06
CA TYR A 139 -12.13 7.16 -9.76
C TYR A 139 -11.13 7.97 -10.57
N ASN A 140 -11.45 9.25 -10.76
CA ASN A 140 -10.48 10.22 -11.25
C ASN A 140 -9.65 10.75 -10.07
N PHE A 141 -8.47 10.16 -9.86
CA PHE A 141 -7.65 10.43 -8.69
C PHE A 141 -6.98 11.80 -8.75
N ASP A 142 -7.06 12.54 -7.64
CA ASP A 142 -6.32 13.79 -7.44
C ASP A 142 -4.86 13.52 -7.05
N VAL A 143 -4.64 12.40 -6.35
CA VAL A 143 -3.34 11.95 -5.87
C VAL A 143 -3.11 10.49 -6.25
N TYR A 144 -1.97 10.21 -6.86
CA TYR A 144 -1.47 8.85 -7.05
C TYR A 144 -0.10 8.74 -6.41
N SER A 145 0.12 7.75 -5.61
CA SER A 145 1.42 7.46 -5.03
C SER A 145 1.84 6.03 -5.29
N MET A 146 3.13 5.84 -5.49
CA MET A 146 3.72 4.51 -5.59
C MET A 146 4.77 4.30 -4.51
N GLN A 147 4.87 3.05 -4.09
CA GLN A 147 5.93 2.55 -3.23
C GLN A 147 6.25 1.12 -3.62
N GLU A 148 7.50 0.74 -3.53
CA GLU A 148 7.91 -0.63 -3.75
C GLU A 148 8.59 -1.25 -2.54
N TRP A 149 8.54 -2.57 -2.47
CA TRP A 149 9.29 -3.35 -1.49
C TRP A 149 10.68 -3.70 -2.01
N GLY A 150 11.69 -3.57 -1.16
CA GLY A 150 13.00 -4.17 -1.38
C GLY A 150 13.95 -3.47 -2.37
N ALA A 151 13.62 -2.27 -2.85
CA ALA A 151 14.47 -1.57 -3.82
C ALA A 151 15.91 -1.34 -3.34
N PRO A 152 16.14 -0.66 -2.23
CA PRO A 152 17.50 -0.31 -1.81
C PRO A 152 18.23 -1.43 -1.07
N HIS A 153 17.66 -2.63 -0.98
CA HIS A 153 18.21 -3.74 -0.20
C HIS A 153 19.22 -4.61 -0.90
N ARG A 154 19.54 -4.35 -2.15
CA ARG A 154 20.40 -5.26 -2.88
C ARG A 154 21.86 -5.03 -2.50
N GLN A 155 22.42 -5.98 -1.77
CA GLN A 155 23.85 -5.97 -1.39
C GLN A 155 24.75 -5.63 -2.58
N GLY A 156 25.69 -4.72 -2.37
CA GLY A 156 26.69 -4.34 -3.35
C GLY A 156 26.20 -3.40 -4.47
N LYS A 157 24.97 -2.90 -4.42
CA LYS A 157 24.45 -1.90 -5.35
C LYS A 157 24.23 -0.56 -4.67
N THR A 158 24.55 0.51 -5.39
CA THR A 158 24.22 1.87 -4.95
C THR A 158 22.76 2.18 -5.24
N PRO A 159 22.15 3.17 -4.54
CA PRO A 159 20.82 3.67 -4.85
C PRO A 159 20.65 4.05 -6.32
N GLN A 160 21.64 4.71 -6.92
CA GLN A 160 21.63 5.06 -8.34
C GLN A 160 21.57 3.83 -9.25
N THR A 161 22.41 2.82 -9.01
CA THR A 161 22.40 1.58 -9.81
C THR A 161 21.02 0.91 -9.75
N ILE A 162 20.39 0.90 -8.58
CA ILE A 162 19.07 0.30 -8.40
C ILE A 162 18.01 1.12 -9.16
N ALA A 163 18.09 2.45 -9.10
CA ALA A 163 17.19 3.34 -9.81
C ALA A 163 17.31 3.16 -11.34
N ASP A 164 18.54 3.05 -11.85
CA ASP A 164 18.80 2.83 -13.28
C ASP A 164 18.20 1.50 -13.77
N GLU A 165 18.32 0.43 -12.98
CA GLU A 165 17.74 -0.88 -13.31
C GLU A 165 16.20 -0.87 -13.36
N ARG A 166 15.56 0.08 -12.67
CA ARG A 166 14.11 0.21 -12.56
C ARG A 166 13.52 1.34 -13.39
N ALA A 167 14.39 2.14 -14.01
CA ALA A 167 13.99 3.38 -14.69
C ALA A 167 12.91 3.17 -15.76
N LEU A 168 12.98 2.07 -16.53
CA LEU A 168 11.96 1.76 -17.54
C LEU A 168 10.61 1.47 -16.88
N ALA A 169 10.61 0.67 -15.82
CA ALA A 169 9.36 0.30 -15.12
C ALA A 169 8.70 1.52 -14.49
N HIS A 170 9.48 2.38 -13.82
CA HIS A 170 8.95 3.64 -13.28
C HIS A 170 8.37 4.53 -14.36
N ARG A 171 9.14 4.76 -15.43
CA ARG A 171 8.71 5.60 -16.54
C ARG A 171 7.38 5.14 -17.11
N GLU A 172 7.30 3.89 -17.54
CA GLU A 172 6.11 3.38 -18.21
C GLU A 172 4.88 3.36 -17.29
N LEU A 173 5.04 3.04 -16.01
CA LEU A 173 3.93 3.06 -15.04
C LEU A 173 3.44 4.48 -14.78
N PHE A 174 4.34 5.45 -14.53
CA PHE A 174 3.94 6.82 -14.28
C PHE A 174 3.39 7.51 -15.52
N ASP A 175 3.96 7.26 -16.71
CA ASP A 175 3.44 7.79 -17.96
C ASP A 175 2.03 7.24 -18.26
N HIS A 176 1.79 5.97 -17.94
CA HIS A 176 0.46 5.38 -18.05
C HIS A 176 -0.54 6.06 -17.10
N VAL A 177 -0.17 6.33 -15.86
CA VAL A 177 -1.04 7.05 -14.92
C VAL A 177 -1.30 8.48 -15.42
N ARG A 178 -0.28 9.19 -15.90
CA ARG A 178 -0.45 10.53 -16.49
C ARG A 178 -1.39 10.53 -17.69
N GLU A 179 -1.32 9.50 -18.53
CA GLU A 179 -2.23 9.34 -19.67
C GLU A 179 -3.68 9.15 -19.23
N LYS A 180 -3.91 8.27 -18.22
CA LYS A 180 -5.27 7.93 -17.75
C LYS A 180 -5.86 8.97 -16.81
N CYS A 181 -5.02 9.61 -16.01
CA CYS A 181 -5.43 10.61 -15.01
C CYS A 181 -4.54 11.86 -15.14
N PRO A 182 -4.72 12.69 -16.17
CA PRO A 182 -3.79 13.78 -16.50
C PRO A 182 -3.71 14.90 -15.46
N LEU A 183 -4.70 15.00 -14.56
CA LEU A 183 -4.73 16.02 -13.51
C LEU A 183 -4.19 15.51 -12.17
N THR A 184 -3.85 14.23 -12.09
CA THR A 184 -3.36 13.64 -10.83
C THR A 184 -1.98 14.15 -10.46
N LYS A 185 -1.79 14.46 -9.19
CA LYS A 185 -0.46 14.73 -8.63
C LYS A 185 0.22 13.41 -8.31
N LEU A 186 1.44 13.26 -8.79
CA LEU A 186 2.20 12.03 -8.62
C LEU A 186 3.16 12.14 -7.44
N TYR A 187 3.17 11.10 -6.62
CA TYR A 187 4.01 10.98 -5.43
C TYR A 187 4.79 9.66 -5.45
N TYR A 188 5.92 9.66 -4.76
CA TYR A 188 6.64 8.46 -4.41
C TYR A 188 6.91 8.44 -2.90
N ASN A 189 6.52 7.36 -2.23
CA ASN A 189 6.66 7.28 -0.78
C ASN A 189 8.01 6.69 -0.38
N GLU A 190 8.77 7.43 0.43
CA GLU A 190 9.95 6.95 1.13
C GLU A 190 9.51 5.96 2.21
N HIS A 191 9.77 4.68 2.02
CA HIS A 191 9.40 3.71 3.04
C HIS A 191 10.38 3.70 4.22
N VAL A 192 9.96 3.08 5.31
CA VAL A 192 10.73 2.99 6.54
C VAL A 192 11.70 1.81 6.48
N ALA A 193 12.93 2.03 6.95
CA ALA A 193 13.88 0.95 7.17
C ALA A 193 13.37 -0.02 8.24
N LEU A 194 13.50 -1.31 7.97
CA LEU A 194 13.18 -2.35 8.92
C LEU A 194 14.04 -2.24 10.19
N ASP A 195 13.52 -2.74 11.29
CA ASP A 195 14.14 -2.56 12.59
C ASP A 195 15.26 -3.56 12.88
N ILE A 196 16.01 -3.25 13.93
CA ILE A 196 17.04 -4.11 14.50
C ILE A 196 16.42 -5.45 14.88
N GLY A 197 17.13 -6.53 14.54
CA GLY A 197 16.67 -7.91 14.77
C GLY A 197 15.88 -8.49 13.59
N TYR A 198 15.58 -7.71 12.55
CA TYR A 198 15.04 -8.28 11.34
C TYR A 198 16.11 -9.05 10.56
N ASP A 199 15.84 -10.32 10.30
CA ASP A 199 16.69 -11.21 9.50
C ASP A 199 15.81 -12.09 8.62
N ASN A 200 15.95 -11.93 7.31
CA ASN A 200 15.30 -12.80 6.32
C ASN A 200 16.30 -13.60 5.49
N GLY A 201 17.54 -13.73 5.99
CA GLY A 201 18.65 -14.40 5.28
C GLY A 201 19.31 -13.53 4.20
N THR A 202 18.68 -12.45 3.77
CA THR A 202 19.23 -11.48 2.81
C THR A 202 19.60 -10.16 3.49
N TYR A 203 18.86 -9.80 4.53
CA TYR A 203 19.03 -8.59 5.31
C TYR A 203 19.14 -8.93 6.77
N GLN A 204 20.19 -8.41 7.37
CA GLN A 204 20.38 -8.45 8.82
C GLN A 204 20.56 -7.02 9.32
N MET A 205 19.59 -6.56 10.10
CA MET A 205 19.70 -5.33 10.87
C MET A 205 20.06 -5.68 12.28
N THR A 206 21.30 -5.51 12.66
CA THR A 206 21.79 -5.89 14.00
C THR A 206 22.15 -4.67 14.85
N THR A 207 22.32 -3.49 14.22
CA THR A 207 22.66 -2.25 14.93
C THR A 207 21.88 -1.06 14.42
N VAL A 208 21.80 -0.01 15.26
CA VAL A 208 21.18 1.27 14.91
C VAL A 208 21.89 1.89 13.69
N GLU A 209 23.22 1.82 13.65
CA GLU A 209 24.01 2.38 12.56
C GLU A 209 23.69 1.71 11.22
N GLN A 210 23.46 0.41 11.21
CA GLN A 210 23.04 -0.31 9.99
C GLN A 210 21.63 0.14 9.56
N ARG A 211 20.70 0.30 10.49
CA ARG A 211 19.36 0.78 10.21
C ARG A 211 19.38 2.20 9.61
N GLU A 212 20.14 3.10 10.21
CA GLU A 212 20.23 4.49 9.73
C GLU A 212 20.95 4.57 8.37
N ALA A 213 22.02 3.80 8.17
CA ALA A 213 22.67 3.70 6.86
C ALA A 213 21.71 3.17 5.79
N TYR A 214 20.88 2.22 6.16
CA TYR A 214 19.87 1.66 5.29
C TYR A 214 18.75 2.67 4.97
N GLN A 215 18.22 3.39 5.99
CA GLN A 215 17.26 4.47 5.76
C GLN A 215 17.81 5.55 4.83
N LYS A 216 19.10 5.89 4.98
CA LYS A 216 19.77 6.82 4.07
C LYS A 216 19.76 6.32 2.61
N ASN A 217 20.00 5.04 2.38
CA ASN A 217 19.96 4.45 1.04
C ASN A 217 18.54 4.46 0.45
N ILE A 218 17.53 4.20 1.28
CA ILE A 218 16.12 4.31 0.88
C ILE A 218 15.82 5.75 0.44
N ARG A 219 16.21 6.72 1.23
CA ARG A 219 16.00 8.13 0.94
C ARG A 219 16.67 8.56 -0.36
N GLU A 220 17.97 8.28 -0.50
CA GLU A 220 18.73 8.60 -1.72
C GLU A 220 18.09 7.96 -2.97
N TYR A 221 17.67 6.70 -2.88
CA TYR A 221 16.94 6.05 -3.97
C TYR A 221 15.62 6.77 -4.29
N THR A 222 14.83 7.10 -3.27
CA THR A 222 13.55 7.79 -3.45
C THR A 222 13.73 9.18 -4.06
N GLU A 223 14.74 9.92 -3.63
CA GLU A 223 15.09 11.25 -4.18
C GLU A 223 15.48 11.14 -5.66
N ILE A 224 16.26 10.11 -6.05
CA ILE A 224 16.60 9.84 -7.45
C ILE A 224 15.33 9.58 -8.27
N VAL A 225 14.45 8.70 -7.79
CA VAL A 225 13.21 8.37 -8.49
C VAL A 225 12.33 9.62 -8.63
N CYS A 226 12.15 10.38 -7.54
CA CYS A 226 11.33 11.60 -7.60
C CYS A 226 11.89 12.62 -8.60
N ARG A 227 13.19 12.86 -8.58
CA ARG A 227 13.87 13.78 -9.51
C ARG A 227 13.75 13.33 -10.97
N ASP A 228 14.00 12.05 -11.24
CA ASP A 228 14.11 11.53 -12.60
C ASP A 228 12.72 11.38 -13.29
N PHE A 229 11.66 11.30 -12.52
CA PHE A 229 10.30 11.14 -13.03
C PHE A 229 9.35 12.29 -12.67
N ASP A 230 9.85 13.39 -12.12
CA ASP A 230 9.06 14.57 -11.74
C ASP A 230 7.91 14.21 -10.79
N LEU A 231 8.27 13.65 -9.63
CA LEU A 231 7.34 13.20 -8.60
C LEU A 231 7.54 13.99 -7.32
N ASN A 232 6.47 14.14 -6.55
CA ASN A 232 6.55 14.64 -5.19
C ASN A 232 7.02 13.51 -4.26
N LEU A 233 7.93 13.82 -3.36
CA LEU A 233 8.39 12.87 -2.34
C LEU A 233 7.46 12.92 -1.13
N THR A 234 7.06 11.74 -0.60
CA THR A 234 6.43 11.64 0.71
C THR A 234 7.47 11.13 1.71
N PRO A 235 7.88 11.91 2.72
CA PRO A 235 9.08 11.64 3.52
C PRO A 235 8.78 10.77 4.74
N SER A 236 8.05 9.65 4.58
CA SER A 236 7.65 8.78 5.70
C SER A 236 8.85 8.25 6.48
N GLY A 237 9.90 7.78 5.80
CA GLY A 237 11.11 7.29 6.45
C GLY A 237 11.84 8.37 7.24
N ARG A 238 11.87 9.61 6.73
CA ARG A 238 12.43 10.76 7.46
C ARG A 238 11.64 11.08 8.72
N ALA A 239 10.30 11.06 8.63
CA ALA A 239 9.45 11.28 9.80
C ALA A 239 9.73 10.27 10.92
N TRP A 240 9.93 8.99 10.57
CA TRP A 240 10.32 7.96 11.53
C TRP A 240 11.69 8.23 12.15
N SER A 241 12.69 8.67 11.38
CA SER A 241 14.00 9.01 11.92
C SER A 241 13.88 10.13 12.95
N ILE A 242 13.14 11.20 12.63
CA ILE A 242 12.90 12.32 13.54
C ILE A 242 12.15 11.86 14.81
N ALA A 243 11.07 11.09 14.65
CA ALA A 243 10.30 10.59 15.79
C ALA A 243 11.16 9.76 16.75
N ARG A 244 12.06 8.93 16.23
CA ARG A 244 12.96 8.07 17.02
C ARG A 244 14.04 8.84 17.79
N GLU A 245 14.33 10.09 17.44
CA GLU A 245 15.22 10.97 18.22
C GLU A 245 14.57 11.40 19.55
N ASN A 246 13.23 11.37 19.62
CA ASN A 246 12.50 11.66 20.87
C ASN A 246 12.39 10.40 21.74
N PRO A 247 12.61 10.47 23.07
CA PRO A 247 12.48 9.31 23.95
C PRO A 247 11.13 8.59 23.85
N LEU A 248 10.02 9.31 23.65
CA LEU A 248 8.70 8.71 23.45
C LEU A 248 8.56 7.99 22.11
N GLY A 249 9.18 8.50 21.05
CA GLY A 249 9.18 7.89 19.73
C GLY A 249 10.26 6.82 19.56
N SER A 250 11.18 6.67 20.50
CA SER A 250 12.28 5.69 20.41
C SER A 250 11.81 4.23 20.43
N CYS A 251 10.59 3.98 20.91
CA CYS A 251 9.94 2.66 20.92
C CYS A 251 9.42 2.25 19.54
N LEU A 252 9.28 3.17 18.58
CA LEU A 252 8.80 2.85 17.24
C LEU A 252 9.70 1.80 16.58
N THR A 253 9.12 0.67 16.22
CA THR A 253 9.81 -0.45 15.58
C THR A 253 9.17 -0.77 14.24
N ALA A 254 9.94 -0.77 13.18
CA ALA A 254 9.50 -1.15 11.86
C ALA A 254 9.89 -2.62 11.57
N ARG A 255 9.18 -3.55 12.15
CA ARG A 255 9.33 -4.99 11.88
C ARG A 255 8.24 -5.46 10.95
N LEU A 256 8.47 -6.53 10.25
CA LEU A 256 7.39 -7.27 9.58
C LEU A 256 6.57 -8.02 10.63
N ALA A 257 5.28 -8.19 10.34
CA ALA A 257 4.39 -8.98 11.17
C ALA A 257 5.04 -10.30 11.53
N ILE A 258 5.14 -10.58 12.81
CA ILE A 258 5.71 -11.80 13.31
C ILE A 258 4.59 -12.63 13.90
N ASN A 259 4.67 -13.93 13.70
CA ASN A 259 3.67 -14.95 13.92
C ASN A 259 3.20 -15.14 15.37
N ASN A 260 3.34 -14.17 16.24
CA ASN A 260 3.04 -14.33 17.66
C ASN A 260 1.82 -13.54 18.14
N GLY A 261 1.07 -12.90 17.22
CA GLY A 261 -0.06 -12.06 17.60
C GLY A 261 0.37 -10.74 18.27
N GLU A 262 1.61 -10.33 18.08
CA GLU A 262 2.20 -9.14 18.70
C GLU A 262 2.18 -7.92 17.79
N GLY A 263 1.30 -7.90 16.78
CA GLY A 263 1.16 -6.78 15.86
C GLY A 263 2.05 -6.88 14.64
N ASP A 264 1.90 -5.94 13.76
CA ASP A 264 2.69 -5.78 12.55
C ASP A 264 3.62 -4.59 12.68
N TYR A 265 4.87 -4.89 12.77
CA TYR A 265 5.88 -3.95 13.19
C TYR A 265 6.49 -3.10 12.08
N ALA A 266 6.26 -3.44 10.83
CA ALA A 266 6.60 -2.54 9.74
C ALA A 266 5.61 -1.35 9.65
N HIS A 267 4.49 -1.48 10.36
CA HIS A 267 3.36 -0.60 10.18
C HIS A 267 2.89 0.02 11.48
N ASP A 268 3.19 -0.61 12.61
CA ASP A 268 2.64 -0.26 13.88
C ASP A 268 3.78 -0.01 14.88
N GLY A 269 4.86 0.05 14.85
CA GLY A 269 5.93 0.38 15.76
C GLY A 269 5.61 0.23 17.25
N ASP A 270 4.63 0.91 17.73
CA ASP A 270 4.15 0.85 19.11
C ASP A 270 2.63 0.89 19.11
N ILE A 271 2.01 -0.23 18.88
CA ILE A 271 0.55 -0.41 18.77
C ILE A 271 -0.08 0.76 17.99
N GLY A 272 0.27 0.84 16.71
CA GLY A 272 -0.27 1.83 15.79
C GLY A 272 0.47 3.16 15.68
N GLY A 273 1.47 3.41 16.51
CA GLY A 273 2.22 4.67 16.46
C GLY A 273 2.89 4.93 15.12
N GLY A 274 3.46 3.89 14.51
CA GLY A 274 4.06 3.98 13.18
C GLY A 274 3.04 4.22 12.08
N GLN A 275 1.87 3.60 12.13
CA GLN A 275 0.77 3.82 11.19
C GLN A 275 0.28 5.26 11.28
N TYR A 276 0.03 5.75 12.50
CA TYR A 276 -0.39 7.12 12.73
C TYR A 276 0.64 8.15 12.23
N LEU A 277 1.93 7.91 12.46
CA LEU A 277 3.01 8.77 11.95
C LEU A 277 3.02 8.83 10.42
N ASN A 278 2.90 7.69 9.75
CA ASN A 278 2.80 7.64 8.29
C ASN A 278 1.59 8.43 7.81
N ALA A 279 0.43 8.23 8.43
CA ALA A 279 -0.79 8.94 8.08
C ALA A 279 -0.66 10.46 8.27
N CYS A 280 -0.06 10.93 9.37
CA CYS A 280 0.23 12.35 9.59
C CYS A 280 1.14 12.94 8.51
N THR A 281 2.19 12.20 8.13
CA THR A 281 3.12 12.61 7.08
C THR A 281 2.42 12.74 5.73
N TRP A 282 1.60 11.75 5.38
CA TRP A 282 0.80 11.78 4.16
C TRP A 282 -0.23 12.90 4.17
N PHE A 283 -0.99 13.04 5.26
CA PHE A 283 -1.99 14.09 5.41
C PHE A 283 -1.39 15.47 5.11
N GLU A 284 -0.29 15.80 5.78
CA GLU A 284 0.34 17.11 5.62
C GLU A 284 0.93 17.29 4.21
N ASN A 285 1.59 16.26 3.69
CA ASN A 285 2.26 16.34 2.40
C ASN A 285 1.28 16.51 1.22
N ILE A 286 0.12 15.86 1.27
CA ILE A 286 -0.85 15.91 0.17
C ILE A 286 -1.85 17.07 0.30
N THR A 287 -2.18 17.50 1.51
CA THR A 287 -3.15 18.59 1.74
C THR A 287 -2.49 19.96 1.87
N GLY A 288 -1.21 19.99 2.26
CA GLY A 288 -0.51 21.23 2.66
C GLY A 288 -0.98 21.82 3.99
N GLN A 289 -1.90 21.14 4.71
CA GLN A 289 -2.35 21.54 6.04
C GLN A 289 -1.49 20.83 7.09
N SER A 290 -1.09 21.55 8.14
CA SER A 290 -0.35 20.92 9.23
C SER A 290 -1.20 19.85 9.93
N CYS A 291 -0.59 18.69 10.18
CA CYS A 291 -1.19 17.65 11.01
C CYS A 291 -1.10 17.97 12.52
N VAL A 292 -0.27 18.93 12.90
CA VAL A 292 -0.14 19.34 14.31
C VAL A 292 -1.45 19.94 14.82
N GLY A 293 -1.99 19.32 15.88
CA GLY A 293 -3.28 19.71 16.45
C GLY A 293 -4.48 19.04 15.78
N ASN A 294 -4.30 18.16 14.81
CA ASN A 294 -5.41 17.32 14.31
C ASN A 294 -5.96 16.49 15.46
N THR A 295 -7.29 16.42 15.55
CA THR A 295 -8.00 15.82 16.70
C THR A 295 -8.31 14.35 16.53
N PHE A 296 -8.02 13.76 15.38
CA PHE A 296 -8.22 12.32 15.18
C PHE A 296 -7.34 11.49 16.12
N ARG A 297 -7.94 10.49 16.75
CA ARG A 297 -7.28 9.53 17.65
C ARG A 297 -7.70 8.13 17.24
N PRO A 298 -6.78 7.35 16.65
CA PRO A 298 -7.10 5.98 16.30
C PRO A 298 -7.26 5.10 17.54
N VAL A 299 -8.11 4.10 17.41
CA VAL A 299 -8.27 3.03 18.41
C VAL A 299 -7.80 1.72 17.77
N TYR A 300 -6.82 1.11 18.36
CA TYR A 300 -6.25 -0.15 17.90
C TYR A 300 -6.75 -1.30 18.76
N THR A 301 -6.96 -2.46 18.15
CA THR A 301 -7.31 -3.68 18.86
C THR A 301 -6.15 -4.66 18.77
N HIS A 302 -5.58 -5.02 19.90
CA HIS A 302 -4.53 -6.04 19.98
C HIS A 302 -4.86 -7.05 21.07
N ASN A 303 -4.83 -8.35 20.73
CA ASN A 303 -5.20 -9.44 21.63
C ASN A 303 -6.58 -9.26 22.32
N GLY A 304 -7.55 -8.66 21.60
CA GLY A 304 -8.88 -8.39 22.12
C GLY A 304 -8.98 -7.24 23.13
N GLN A 305 -7.93 -6.45 23.26
CA GLN A 305 -7.91 -5.21 24.04
C GLN A 305 -7.82 -4.00 23.11
N GLU A 306 -8.49 -2.93 23.48
CA GLU A 306 -8.39 -1.64 22.78
C GLU A 306 -7.24 -0.81 23.36
N TYR A 307 -6.52 -0.17 22.46
CA TYR A 307 -5.40 0.72 22.78
C TYR A 307 -5.58 2.04 22.04
N THR A 308 -5.18 3.11 22.70
CA THR A 308 -5.07 4.44 22.13
C THR A 308 -3.65 4.98 22.38
N LEU A 309 -3.16 5.77 21.46
CA LEU A 309 -1.88 6.45 21.66
C LEU A 309 -2.03 7.50 22.78
N SER A 310 -0.99 7.69 23.59
CA SER A 310 -1.01 8.80 24.57
C SER A 310 -0.94 10.15 23.85
N GLU A 311 -1.51 11.20 24.46
CA GLU A 311 -1.49 12.55 23.88
C GLU A 311 -0.06 13.09 23.71
N GLU A 312 0.85 12.70 24.60
CA GLU A 312 2.26 13.04 24.49
C GLU A 312 2.90 12.38 23.27
N LEU A 313 2.64 11.08 23.04
CA LEU A 313 3.14 10.37 21.87
C LEU A 313 2.53 10.94 20.59
N VAL A 314 1.22 11.16 20.55
CA VAL A 314 0.55 11.80 19.40
C VAL A 314 1.21 13.12 19.05
N THR A 315 1.50 13.96 20.03
CA THR A 315 2.17 15.26 19.82
C THR A 315 3.55 15.08 19.19
N VAL A 316 4.34 14.13 19.68
CA VAL A 316 5.67 13.80 19.12
C VAL A 316 5.55 13.34 17.66
N LEU A 317 4.60 12.47 17.36
CA LEU A 317 4.41 11.93 16.02
C LEU A 317 3.94 13.00 15.01
N GLN A 318 2.99 13.85 15.43
CA GLN A 318 2.53 14.98 14.61
C GLN A 318 3.68 15.98 14.34
N GLN A 319 4.48 16.31 15.34
CA GLN A 319 5.63 17.21 15.17
C GLN A 319 6.70 16.60 14.27
N ALA A 320 6.98 15.30 14.38
CA ALA A 320 7.94 14.61 13.53
C ALA A 320 7.48 14.57 12.06
N ALA A 321 6.20 14.32 11.82
CA ALA A 321 5.61 14.37 10.49
C ALA A 321 5.71 15.79 9.90
N HIS A 322 5.31 16.80 10.67
CA HIS A 322 5.40 18.20 10.28
C HIS A 322 6.84 18.60 9.91
N GLN A 323 7.80 18.31 10.78
CA GLN A 323 9.20 18.62 10.52
C GLN A 323 9.71 17.93 9.24
N ALA A 324 9.39 16.65 9.04
CA ALA A 324 9.81 15.91 7.85
C ALA A 324 9.27 16.52 6.54
N VAL A 325 8.03 17.00 6.55
CA VAL A 325 7.43 17.67 5.39
C VAL A 325 8.00 19.08 5.18
N GLU A 326 8.24 19.84 6.25
CA GLU A 326 8.87 21.16 6.16
C GLU A 326 10.30 21.12 5.60
N GLU A 327 11.05 20.04 5.89
CA GLU A 327 12.40 19.84 5.34
C GLU A 327 12.41 19.65 3.79
N LEU A 328 11.26 19.41 3.15
CA LEU A 328 11.13 19.31 1.69
C LEU A 328 10.92 20.67 1.00
N LYS A 329 10.56 21.71 1.75
CA LYS A 329 10.29 23.05 1.22
C LYS A 329 11.57 23.85 1.08
#